data_4308f72c083d0054ee8115c6609ce34f
#
_entry.id   4308f72c083d0054ee8115c6609ce34f
#
_cell.length_a   1.000
_cell.length_b   1.000
_cell.length_c   1.000
_cell.angle_alpha   90.00
_cell.angle_beta   90.00
_cell.angle_gamma   90.00
#
_symmetry.space_group_name_H-M   'P 1'
#
loop_
_entity.id
_entity.type
_entity.pdbx_description
1 polymer ?
#
loop_
_entity_poly.entity_id
_entity_poly.type
_entity_poly.pdbx_seq_one_letter_code
_entity_poly.pdbx_strand_id
1 'polypeptide(L)'
;MRRWLRHGLLGLSVCLAVLIAWIASVLQLQTTFAGIPVRWLLPISADGSAAIAVPIVATPAKARISGFLDGPVVERDAAGGWRARWFCEDRVQHAQVPSMRLEFDCLGNAHAYELAPAIVPDPVQAMPSRIFVLSDLEGDAGFLRAALLELGLTDAVGAWSGKDAHLVINGDSVDRGRDVFQVLWTLRRLQREADAAGGAVHVLTGNHEQYLLRGIGKSVHPEHRHGLARLGGQRAAFGKNTLIGDWLRRLPVAVRLGDILLVHAGLSPDAAKSVAGPAAANAVMRTYWNTLSSQPRIARDPSLDAILGERGLTQFHGLLLRAEVVHSDGGTVLPIGETEIERSLLAWQARRMVIAHTIMHTVHAVHGDRVWAVDVADARLQQTVLAFSGGIPRVLRLAARRQARDADWQVRRAELSESFGLLWKTADEQRQAAAIPMPY
;
A
#
# COMPACT_ATOMS: atom_id res chain seq x y z
N MET A 1 -24.18 -26.24 57.81
CA MET A 1 -23.55 -25.07 57.10
C MET A 1 -22.29 -25.44 56.31
N ARG A 2 -21.25 -26.06 56.88
CA ARG A 2 -19.99 -26.38 56.16
C ARG A 2 -20.11 -27.33 54.96
N ARG A 3 -21.04 -28.31 54.97
CA ARG A 3 -21.26 -29.23 53.81
C ARG A 3 -21.90 -28.53 52.63
N TRP A 4 -22.86 -27.67 52.82
CA TRP A 4 -23.53 -26.91 51.76
C TRP A 4 -22.59 -25.91 51.09
N LEU A 5 -21.70 -25.23 51.83
CA LEU A 5 -20.66 -24.38 51.31
C LEU A 5 -19.66 -25.14 50.42
N ARG A 6 -19.28 -26.38 50.83
CA ARG A 6 -18.36 -27.19 50.00
C ARG A 6 -19.01 -27.66 48.69
N HIS A 7 -20.28 -28.00 48.70
CA HIS A 7 -20.98 -28.40 47.47
C HIS A 7 -21.21 -27.20 46.56
N GLY A 8 -21.49 -26.04 47.11
CA GLY A 8 -21.59 -24.79 46.33
C GLY A 8 -20.28 -24.39 45.69
N LEU A 9 -19.15 -24.45 46.42
CA LEU A 9 -17.83 -24.20 45.89
C LEU A 9 -17.42 -25.21 44.80
N LEU A 10 -17.72 -26.48 45.01
CA LEU A 10 -17.44 -27.53 44.00
C LEU A 10 -18.24 -27.29 42.70
N GLY A 11 -19.56 -26.99 42.85
CA GLY A 11 -20.41 -26.64 41.72
C GLY A 11 -19.91 -25.42 40.95
N LEU A 12 -19.51 -24.37 41.64
CA LEU A 12 -18.94 -23.18 41.03
C LEU A 12 -17.62 -23.48 40.28
N SER A 13 -16.74 -24.30 40.86
CA SER A 13 -15.49 -24.71 40.25
C SER A 13 -15.71 -25.53 38.94
N VAL A 14 -16.70 -26.44 38.97
CA VAL A 14 -17.08 -27.22 37.76
C VAL A 14 -17.65 -26.32 36.69
N CYS A 15 -18.55 -25.39 37.04
CA CYS A 15 -19.10 -24.44 36.07
C CYS A 15 -18.01 -23.55 35.45
N LEU A 16 -17.06 -23.08 36.28
CA LEU A 16 -15.93 -22.28 35.81
C LEU A 16 -15.02 -23.10 34.88
N ALA A 17 -14.71 -24.35 35.23
CA ALA A 17 -13.91 -25.23 34.36
C ALA A 17 -14.58 -25.50 33.02
N VAL A 18 -15.89 -25.75 32.99
CA VAL A 18 -16.68 -25.91 31.77
C VAL A 18 -16.69 -24.65 30.94
N LEU A 19 -16.85 -23.49 31.57
CA LEU A 19 -16.80 -22.19 30.88
C LEU A 19 -15.43 -21.94 30.25
N ILE A 20 -14.35 -22.21 30.98
CA ILE A 20 -12.98 -22.06 30.48
C ILE A 20 -12.73 -23.01 29.31
N ALA A 21 -13.15 -24.27 29.43
CA ALA A 21 -13.00 -25.24 28.34
C ALA A 21 -13.81 -24.85 27.10
N TRP A 22 -15.02 -24.32 27.29
CA TRP A 22 -15.82 -23.80 26.19
C TRP A 22 -15.17 -22.59 25.53
N ILE A 23 -14.72 -21.59 26.31
CA ILE A 23 -14.01 -20.44 25.78
C ILE A 23 -12.78 -20.87 24.99
N ALA A 24 -11.98 -21.78 25.53
CA ALA A 24 -10.76 -22.28 24.84
C ALA A 24 -11.08 -23.00 23.53
N SER A 25 -12.24 -23.67 23.44
CA SER A 25 -12.65 -24.41 22.23
C SER A 25 -13.16 -23.52 21.11
N VAL A 26 -13.73 -22.34 21.42
CA VAL A 26 -14.33 -21.42 20.43
C VAL A 26 -13.50 -20.16 20.17
N LEU A 27 -12.49 -19.90 21.00
CA LEU A 27 -11.64 -18.73 20.90
C LEU A 27 -10.82 -18.77 19.61
N GLN A 28 -10.96 -17.74 18.78
CA GLN A 28 -10.25 -17.62 17.52
C GLN A 28 -9.17 -16.55 17.63
N LEU A 29 -7.98 -16.88 17.12
CA LEU A 29 -6.90 -15.92 16.98
C LEU A 29 -7.02 -15.26 15.61
N GLN A 30 -7.36 -13.98 15.58
CA GLN A 30 -7.31 -13.21 14.34
C GLN A 30 -5.91 -12.64 14.15
N THR A 31 -5.33 -12.93 13.00
CA THR A 31 -4.04 -12.40 12.58
C THR A 31 -4.22 -11.37 11.47
N THR A 32 -3.21 -10.50 11.28
CA THR A 32 -3.09 -9.70 10.06
C THR A 32 -2.80 -10.62 8.87
N PHE A 33 -2.84 -10.06 7.66
CA PHE A 33 -2.41 -10.77 6.45
C PHE A 33 -0.95 -11.28 6.55
N ALA A 34 -0.11 -10.62 7.34
CA ALA A 34 1.26 -11.03 7.64
C ALA A 34 1.38 -12.09 8.76
N GLY A 35 0.28 -12.69 9.19
CA GLY A 35 0.30 -13.70 10.24
C GLY A 35 0.49 -13.16 11.67
N ILE A 36 0.55 -11.82 11.85
CA ILE A 36 0.77 -11.21 13.15
C ILE A 36 -0.54 -11.24 13.96
N PRO A 37 -0.54 -11.79 15.18
CA PRO A 37 -1.72 -11.81 16.04
C PRO A 37 -2.22 -10.40 16.36
N VAL A 38 -3.50 -10.13 16.12
CA VAL A 38 -4.11 -8.80 16.32
C VAL A 38 -5.09 -8.81 17.49
N ARG A 39 -5.93 -9.83 17.56
CA ARG A 39 -6.96 -9.94 18.59
C ARG A 39 -7.46 -11.36 18.73
N TRP A 40 -7.97 -11.66 19.93
CA TRP A 40 -8.79 -12.82 20.17
C TRP A 40 -10.25 -12.49 19.85
N LEU A 41 -10.93 -13.38 19.14
CA LEU A 41 -12.36 -13.29 18.88
C LEU A 41 -13.05 -14.42 19.65
N LEU A 42 -13.99 -14.04 20.51
CA LEU A 42 -14.91 -14.96 21.14
C LEU A 42 -16.27 -14.85 20.45
N PRO A 43 -16.65 -15.80 19.56
CA PRO A 43 -17.96 -15.79 18.94
C PRO A 43 -19.05 -15.90 20.01
N ILE A 44 -20.07 -15.03 19.95
CA ILE A 44 -21.23 -15.03 20.84
C ILE A 44 -22.53 -15.38 20.11
N SER A 45 -22.47 -15.52 18.79
CA SER A 45 -23.56 -16.04 17.96
C SER A 45 -23.14 -17.33 17.25
N ALA A 46 -24.10 -18.22 17.03
CA ALA A 46 -23.85 -19.51 16.40
C ALA A 46 -23.42 -19.39 14.91
N ASP A 47 -23.81 -18.32 14.26
CA ASP A 47 -23.48 -17.99 12.86
C ASP A 47 -22.19 -17.16 12.71
N GLY A 48 -21.53 -16.81 13.83
CA GLY A 48 -20.33 -15.99 13.83
C GLY A 48 -20.54 -14.50 13.51
N SER A 49 -21.81 -14.07 13.36
CA SER A 49 -22.15 -12.68 13.03
C SER A 49 -21.83 -11.70 14.16
N ALA A 50 -21.78 -12.19 15.41
CA ALA A 50 -21.41 -11.42 16.58
C ALA A 50 -20.23 -12.08 17.32
N ALA A 51 -19.25 -11.29 17.71
CA ALA A 51 -18.10 -11.74 18.51
C ALA A 51 -17.60 -10.63 19.43
N ILE A 52 -17.13 -11.05 20.61
CA ILE A 52 -16.36 -10.16 21.48
C ILE A 52 -14.91 -10.17 20.99
N ALA A 53 -14.41 -9.01 20.62
CA ALA A 53 -13.02 -8.85 20.23
C ALA A 53 -12.17 -8.39 21.40
N VAL A 54 -11.22 -9.24 21.83
CA VAL A 54 -10.24 -8.89 22.85
C VAL A 54 -8.92 -8.61 22.17
N PRO A 55 -8.42 -7.36 22.19
CA PRO A 55 -7.16 -7.03 21.55
C PRO A 55 -6.01 -7.74 22.26
N ILE A 56 -5.03 -8.22 21.50
CA ILE A 56 -3.82 -8.80 22.05
C ILE A 56 -2.92 -7.65 22.50
N VAL A 57 -2.68 -7.57 23.80
CA VAL A 57 -1.85 -6.53 24.43
C VAL A 57 -0.40 -6.53 23.91
N ALA A 58 0.02 -7.63 23.29
CA ALA A 58 1.32 -7.74 22.66
C ALA A 58 1.41 -7.00 21.32
N THR A 59 0.30 -6.53 20.74
CA THR A 59 0.35 -5.73 19.53
C THR A 59 0.76 -4.30 19.85
N PRO A 60 1.41 -3.67 19.01
CA PRO A 60 2.65 -2.94 18.97
C PRO A 60 2.62 -1.57 19.61
N ALA A 61 2.07 -1.43 20.78
CA ALA A 61 2.18 -0.14 21.50
C ALA A 61 3.64 0.25 21.74
N LYS A 62 4.55 -0.71 21.84
CA LYS A 62 6.00 -0.49 22.02
C LYS A 62 6.81 -1.52 21.22
N ALA A 63 6.49 -1.68 19.93
CA ALA A 63 7.40 -2.39 19.05
C ALA A 63 8.67 -1.54 18.92
N ARG A 64 9.80 -2.09 19.28
CA ARG A 64 11.09 -1.49 18.99
C ARG A 64 11.85 -2.40 18.07
N ILE A 65 12.18 -1.88 16.90
CA ILE A 65 13.21 -2.44 16.07
C ILE A 65 14.32 -1.42 16.01
N SER A 66 15.56 -1.87 16.18
CA SER A 66 16.71 -1.02 16.04
C SER A 66 16.66 -0.32 14.69
N GLY A 67 16.77 1.00 14.70
CA GLY A 67 16.69 1.80 13.49
C GLY A 67 15.29 2.09 12.96
N PHE A 68 14.23 1.84 13.75
CA PHE A 68 12.88 2.18 13.34
C PHE A 68 12.64 3.68 13.34
N LEU A 69 12.37 4.18 12.14
CA LEU A 69 11.97 5.55 11.85
C LEU A 69 10.68 5.53 11.07
N ASP A 70 9.67 6.29 11.50
CA ASP A 70 8.45 6.53 10.74
C ASP A 70 8.26 8.02 10.46
N GLY A 71 7.90 8.37 9.25
CA GLY A 71 7.91 9.76 8.78
C GLY A 71 9.14 10.06 7.90
N PRO A 72 9.50 11.35 7.73
CA PRO A 72 8.84 12.52 8.28
C PRO A 72 7.52 12.87 7.60
N VAL A 73 6.57 13.34 8.39
CA VAL A 73 5.40 14.07 7.90
C VAL A 73 5.78 15.54 7.84
N VAL A 74 5.73 16.10 6.64
CA VAL A 74 6.08 17.51 6.40
C VAL A 74 4.85 18.23 5.87
N GLU A 75 4.49 19.34 6.48
CA GLU A 75 3.32 20.14 6.14
C GLU A 75 3.61 21.63 6.18
N ARG A 76 2.82 22.41 5.44
CA ARG A 76 2.89 23.88 5.56
C ARG A 76 2.23 24.31 6.86
N ASP A 77 2.89 25.23 7.55
CA ASP A 77 2.30 25.89 8.71
C ASP A 77 1.42 27.09 8.29
N ALA A 78 0.75 27.69 9.24
CA ALA A 78 -0.12 28.84 9.00
C ALA A 78 0.60 30.10 8.50
N ALA A 79 1.90 30.20 8.73
CA ALA A 79 2.74 31.30 8.26
C ALA A 79 3.36 31.05 6.88
N GLY A 80 3.07 29.88 6.26
CA GLY A 80 3.61 29.48 4.96
C GLY A 80 4.99 28.82 5.02
N GLY A 81 5.54 28.63 6.21
CA GLY A 81 6.75 27.85 6.46
C GLY A 81 6.51 26.34 6.39
N TRP A 82 7.56 25.57 6.64
CA TRP A 82 7.47 24.14 6.72
C TRP A 82 7.63 23.65 8.16
N ARG A 83 6.77 22.73 8.56
CA ARG A 83 6.86 22.01 9.84
C ARG A 83 6.97 20.52 9.55
N ALA A 84 7.89 19.86 10.23
CA ALA A 84 8.10 18.43 10.15
C ALA A 84 7.85 17.75 11.50
N ARG A 85 7.38 16.51 11.47
CA ARG A 85 7.31 15.61 12.62
C ARG A 85 7.64 14.19 12.17
N TRP A 86 8.35 13.45 13.01
CA TRP A 86 8.70 12.05 12.75
C TRP A 86 8.72 11.27 14.06
N PHE A 87 8.45 9.98 13.97
CA PHE A 87 8.58 9.05 15.07
C PHE A 87 9.93 8.37 14.99
N CYS A 88 10.75 8.53 16.02
CA CYS A 88 12.06 7.91 16.12
C CYS A 88 12.11 7.02 17.36
N GLU A 89 12.13 5.71 17.14
CA GLU A 89 12.08 4.65 18.14
C GLU A 89 10.87 4.66 19.08
N ASP A 90 10.78 5.63 19.99
CA ASP A 90 9.77 5.67 21.05
C ASP A 90 9.13 7.05 21.24
N ARG A 91 9.57 8.05 20.48
CA ARG A 91 9.09 9.42 20.63
C ARG A 91 8.88 10.14 19.32
N VAL A 92 7.94 11.07 19.33
CA VAL A 92 7.75 12.00 18.21
C VAL A 92 8.69 13.20 18.39
N GLN A 93 9.41 13.50 17.34
CA GLN A 93 10.23 14.69 17.22
C GLN A 93 9.60 15.68 16.25
N HIS A 94 9.91 16.97 16.43
CA HIS A 94 9.37 18.06 15.63
C HIS A 94 10.48 19.03 15.23
N ALA A 95 10.35 19.63 14.04
CA ALA A 95 11.21 20.73 13.61
C ALA A 95 10.42 21.75 12.79
N GLN A 96 10.76 23.02 12.97
CA GLN A 96 10.51 24.05 11.95
C GLN A 96 11.60 23.96 10.89
N VAL A 97 11.22 24.01 9.63
CA VAL A 97 12.17 23.85 8.52
C VAL A 97 12.22 25.15 7.73
N PRO A 98 13.22 26.00 7.99
CA PRO A 98 13.32 27.33 7.36
C PRO A 98 13.81 27.25 5.92
N SER A 99 14.35 26.11 5.50
CA SER A 99 14.90 25.88 4.16
C SER A 99 14.04 24.86 3.39
N MET A 100 14.39 24.63 2.12
CA MET A 100 13.78 23.59 1.31
C MET A 100 14.40 22.20 1.57
N ARG A 101 15.10 22.03 2.71
CA ARG A 101 15.74 20.78 3.09
C ARG A 101 15.56 20.52 4.58
N LEU A 102 15.01 19.37 4.91
CA LEU A 102 14.88 18.86 6.27
C LEU A 102 16.04 17.91 6.56
N GLU A 103 16.76 18.16 7.65
CA GLU A 103 17.82 17.27 8.14
C GLU A 103 17.58 16.95 9.62
N PHE A 104 17.77 15.70 10.00
CA PHE A 104 17.72 15.27 11.39
C PHE A 104 18.44 13.93 11.59
N ASP A 105 18.76 13.62 12.84
CA ASP A 105 19.31 12.32 13.22
C ASP A 105 18.23 11.44 13.85
N CYS A 106 18.27 10.14 13.52
CA CYS A 106 17.51 9.13 14.21
C CYS A 106 18.40 7.91 14.47
N LEU A 107 18.58 7.54 15.73
CA LEU A 107 19.41 6.40 16.14
C LEU A 107 20.86 6.44 15.59
N GLY A 108 21.43 7.62 15.56
CA GLY A 108 22.81 7.84 15.05
C GLY A 108 22.91 7.79 13.52
N ASN A 109 21.80 7.75 12.79
CA ASN A 109 21.76 7.86 11.33
C ASN A 109 21.26 9.23 10.93
N ALA A 110 22.02 9.93 10.09
CA ALA A 110 21.61 11.20 9.51
C ALA A 110 20.58 10.96 8.39
N HIS A 111 19.52 11.74 8.40
CA HIS A 111 18.47 11.73 7.39
C HIS A 111 18.35 13.12 6.77
N ALA A 112 18.19 13.16 5.44
CA ALA A 112 17.99 14.39 4.70
C ALA A 112 16.87 14.23 3.65
N TYR A 113 15.97 15.22 3.60
CA TYR A 113 14.81 15.21 2.71
C TYR A 113 14.65 16.54 2.00
N GLU A 114 14.61 16.50 0.67
CA GLU A 114 14.33 17.67 -0.15
C GLU A 114 12.84 17.98 -0.17
N LEU A 115 12.47 19.22 0.15
CA LEU A 115 11.08 19.68 0.22
C LEU A 115 10.60 20.37 -1.07
N ALA A 116 11.46 20.48 -2.07
CA ALA A 116 11.12 21.08 -3.35
C ALA A 116 9.89 20.41 -3.97
N PRO A 117 9.11 21.08 -4.85
CA PRO A 117 7.94 20.52 -5.50
C PRO A 117 8.22 19.16 -6.16
N ALA A 118 7.29 18.25 -6.09
CA ALA A 118 7.40 16.94 -6.76
C ALA A 118 7.29 17.12 -8.27
N ILE A 119 8.08 16.36 -9.00
CA ILE A 119 7.99 16.20 -10.45
C ILE A 119 7.24 14.91 -10.72
N VAL A 120 6.04 15.00 -11.30
CA VAL A 120 5.28 13.83 -11.75
C VAL A 120 5.38 13.82 -13.27
N PRO A 121 6.03 12.81 -13.87
CA PRO A 121 6.20 12.73 -15.31
C PRO A 121 4.86 12.68 -16.06
N ASP A 122 4.84 13.16 -17.30
CA ASP A 122 3.67 13.04 -18.15
C ASP A 122 3.28 11.54 -18.29
N PRO A 123 2.01 11.18 -18.06
CA PRO A 123 1.58 9.79 -18.11
C PRO A 123 1.49 9.22 -19.54
N VAL A 124 1.61 10.03 -20.59
CA VAL A 124 1.61 9.58 -21.98
C VAL A 124 2.85 10.10 -22.67
N GLN A 125 3.78 9.20 -22.98
CA GLN A 125 5.05 9.55 -23.60
C GLN A 125 5.37 8.64 -24.80
N ALA A 126 6.31 9.09 -25.64
CA ALA A 126 6.93 8.23 -26.64
C ALA A 126 7.64 7.03 -25.97
N MET A 127 7.95 6.00 -26.76
CA MET A 127 8.67 4.84 -26.26
C MET A 127 10.08 5.22 -25.79
N PRO A 128 10.39 5.05 -24.48
CA PRO A 128 11.74 5.27 -23.98
C PRO A 128 12.71 4.18 -24.47
N SER A 129 14.00 4.50 -24.51
CA SER A 129 15.05 3.57 -24.88
C SER A 129 15.11 2.34 -23.95
N ARG A 130 14.93 2.58 -22.65
CA ARG A 130 14.94 1.55 -21.58
C ARG A 130 13.85 1.83 -20.56
N ILE A 131 13.10 0.78 -20.23
CA ILE A 131 12.06 0.81 -19.18
C ILE A 131 12.33 -0.35 -18.23
N PHE A 132 12.25 -0.09 -16.92
CA PHE A 132 12.26 -1.09 -15.87
C PHE A 132 10.97 -0.99 -15.07
N VAL A 133 10.31 -2.13 -14.83
CA VAL A 133 9.03 -2.14 -14.13
C VAL A 133 9.14 -2.99 -12.87
N LEU A 134 9.02 -2.33 -11.72
CA LEU A 134 8.79 -2.97 -10.43
C LEU A 134 7.35 -2.72 -9.99
N SER A 135 6.88 -3.50 -9.03
CA SER A 135 5.53 -3.35 -8.49
C SER A 135 5.46 -3.82 -7.04
N ASP A 136 4.35 -3.46 -6.38
CA ASP A 136 4.00 -3.99 -5.06
C ASP A 136 5.19 -3.94 -4.08
N LEU A 137 5.82 -2.77 -3.94
CA LEU A 137 6.96 -2.56 -3.04
C LEU A 137 6.56 -2.78 -1.59
N GLU A 138 5.29 -2.49 -1.26
CA GLU A 138 4.67 -2.82 0.03
C GLU A 138 5.48 -2.34 1.24
N GLY A 139 6.02 -1.12 1.16
CA GLY A 139 6.78 -0.53 2.26
C GLY A 139 8.13 -1.21 2.54
N ASP A 140 8.70 -1.93 1.58
CA ASP A 140 10.04 -2.56 1.68
C ASP A 140 11.11 -1.66 1.07
N ALA A 141 11.62 -0.71 1.86
CA ALA A 141 12.69 0.21 1.43
C ALA A 141 14.04 -0.51 1.22
N GLY A 142 14.26 -1.60 1.91
CA GLY A 142 15.45 -2.43 1.76
C GLY A 142 15.51 -3.08 0.39
N PHE A 143 14.43 -3.73 0.00
CA PHE A 143 14.29 -4.32 -1.34
C PHE A 143 14.39 -3.26 -2.44
N LEU A 144 13.66 -2.15 -2.31
CA LEU A 144 13.70 -1.07 -3.30
C LEU A 144 15.15 -0.62 -3.56
N ARG A 145 15.91 -0.33 -2.51
CA ARG A 145 17.31 0.12 -2.63
C ARG A 145 18.19 -0.93 -3.30
N ALA A 146 18.10 -2.17 -2.86
CA ALA A 146 18.90 -3.26 -3.40
C ALA A 146 18.57 -3.54 -4.88
N ALA A 147 17.29 -3.56 -5.24
CA ALA A 147 16.84 -3.77 -6.61
C ALA A 147 17.30 -2.64 -7.55
N LEU A 148 17.17 -1.38 -7.13
CA LEU A 148 17.59 -0.24 -7.95
C LEU A 148 19.10 -0.21 -8.17
N LEU A 149 19.90 -0.54 -7.14
CA LEU A 149 21.35 -0.65 -7.25
C LEU A 149 21.73 -1.78 -8.24
N GLU A 150 21.14 -2.95 -8.10
CA GLU A 150 21.42 -4.10 -8.98
C GLU A 150 21.02 -3.85 -10.44
N LEU A 151 19.94 -3.08 -10.67
CA LEU A 151 19.50 -2.65 -12.00
C LEU A 151 20.37 -1.51 -12.58
N GLY A 152 21.31 -0.96 -11.81
CA GLY A 152 22.12 0.18 -12.22
C GLY A 152 21.32 1.48 -12.37
N LEU A 153 20.16 1.56 -11.69
CA LEU A 153 19.31 2.75 -11.68
C LEU A 153 19.70 3.74 -10.58
N THR A 154 20.37 3.24 -9.54
CA THR A 154 21.00 4.09 -8.52
C THR A 154 22.44 3.65 -8.28
N ASP A 155 23.25 4.56 -7.78
CA ASP A 155 24.59 4.28 -7.27
C ASP A 155 24.56 3.71 -5.83
N ALA A 156 25.75 3.48 -5.26
CA ALA A 156 25.88 2.90 -3.91
C ALA A 156 25.34 3.79 -2.79
N VAL A 157 25.24 5.13 -3.01
CA VAL A 157 24.63 6.05 -2.04
C VAL A 157 23.15 6.28 -2.32
N GLY A 158 22.60 5.62 -3.34
CA GLY A 158 21.19 5.65 -3.71
C GLY A 158 20.79 6.82 -4.60
N ALA A 159 21.73 7.60 -5.15
CA ALA A 159 21.44 8.65 -6.12
C ALA A 159 21.18 8.06 -7.51
N TRP A 160 20.36 8.74 -8.33
CA TRP A 160 20.03 8.27 -9.66
C TRP A 160 21.25 8.17 -10.56
N SER A 161 21.48 7.01 -11.16
CA SER A 161 22.52 6.71 -12.13
C SER A 161 21.97 6.13 -13.45
N GLY A 162 20.65 5.98 -13.55
CA GLY A 162 19.96 5.34 -14.69
C GLY A 162 20.01 6.14 -15.99
N LYS A 163 20.54 7.37 -15.97
CA LYS A 163 20.58 8.28 -17.14
C LYS A 163 19.16 8.50 -17.68
N ASP A 164 18.94 8.27 -18.97
CA ASP A 164 17.68 8.39 -19.72
C ASP A 164 16.70 7.21 -19.51
N ALA A 165 17.02 6.27 -18.62
CA ALA A 165 16.13 5.15 -18.34
C ALA A 165 14.83 5.60 -17.65
N HIS A 166 13.73 4.91 -17.94
CA HIS A 166 12.48 5.05 -17.25
C HIS A 166 12.30 3.91 -16.23
N LEU A 167 12.03 4.27 -14.99
CA LEU A 167 11.58 3.34 -13.96
C LEU A 167 10.08 3.50 -13.78
N VAL A 168 9.36 2.38 -13.74
CA VAL A 168 7.92 2.36 -13.40
C VAL A 168 7.73 1.57 -12.13
N ILE A 169 7.07 2.16 -11.14
CA ILE A 169 6.53 1.47 -9.97
C ILE A 169 5.03 1.33 -10.22
N ASN A 170 4.59 0.11 -10.52
CA ASN A 170 3.25 -0.16 -11.02
C ASN A 170 2.19 -0.30 -9.91
N GLY A 171 2.21 0.61 -8.93
CA GLY A 171 1.29 0.66 -7.79
C GLY A 171 1.76 -0.15 -6.58
N ASP A 172 0.99 -0.04 -5.51
CA ASP A 172 1.17 -0.71 -4.22
C ASP A 172 2.59 -0.55 -3.63
N SER A 173 3.04 0.70 -3.56
CA SER A 173 4.29 1.08 -2.91
C SER A 173 4.19 1.04 -1.39
N VAL A 174 2.98 1.06 -0.87
CA VAL A 174 2.62 1.25 0.55
C VAL A 174 2.00 0.01 1.16
N ASP A 175 1.72 0.09 2.46
CA ASP A 175 1.16 -0.98 3.29
C ASP A 175 2.08 -2.19 3.47
N ARG A 176 1.63 -3.18 4.21
CA ARG A 176 2.25 -4.48 4.52
C ARG A 176 3.64 -4.41 5.14
N GLY A 177 4.55 -3.62 4.61
CA GLY A 177 5.87 -3.34 5.18
C GLY A 177 5.86 -2.14 6.12
N ARG A 178 6.93 -1.98 6.87
CA ARG A 178 7.05 -0.92 7.89
C ARG A 178 7.61 0.41 7.36
N ASP A 179 8.41 0.35 6.29
CA ASP A 179 9.21 1.48 5.83
C ASP A 179 8.49 2.33 4.76
N VAL A 180 7.16 2.49 4.89
CA VAL A 180 6.30 3.18 3.90
C VAL A 180 6.81 4.57 3.59
N PHE A 181 7.10 5.39 4.61
CA PHE A 181 7.62 6.74 4.36
C PHE A 181 8.98 6.73 3.67
N GLN A 182 9.86 5.78 4.00
CA GLN A 182 11.18 5.68 3.37
C GLN A 182 11.05 5.32 1.88
N VAL A 183 10.13 4.43 1.52
CA VAL A 183 9.81 4.13 0.11
C VAL A 183 9.31 5.39 -0.60
N LEU A 184 8.30 6.06 -0.04
CA LEU A 184 7.66 7.22 -0.68
C LEU A 184 8.63 8.40 -0.85
N TRP A 185 9.43 8.72 0.17
CA TRP A 185 10.44 9.78 0.07
C TRP A 185 11.54 9.43 -0.94
N THR A 186 11.95 8.16 -1.00
CA THR A 186 12.93 7.69 -2.00
C THR A 186 12.37 7.87 -3.41
N LEU A 187 11.17 7.39 -3.69
CA LEU A 187 10.56 7.52 -5.02
C LEU A 187 10.37 8.98 -5.44
N ARG A 188 9.90 9.83 -4.51
CA ARG A 188 9.74 11.25 -4.76
C ARG A 188 11.06 11.97 -5.06
N ARG A 189 12.15 11.60 -4.39
CA ARG A 189 13.49 12.08 -4.65
C ARG A 189 14.00 11.64 -6.03
N LEU A 190 13.86 10.34 -6.31
CA LEU A 190 14.30 9.74 -7.58
C LEU A 190 13.55 10.31 -8.80
N GLN A 191 12.28 10.71 -8.65
CA GLN A 191 11.57 11.41 -9.74
C GLN A 191 12.30 12.67 -10.18
N ARG A 192 12.80 13.47 -9.23
CA ARG A 192 13.53 14.71 -9.53
C ARG A 192 14.92 14.45 -10.12
N GLU A 193 15.63 13.47 -9.55
CA GLU A 193 16.97 13.11 -9.99
C GLU A 193 16.96 12.52 -11.40
N ALA A 194 15.98 11.67 -11.71
CA ALA A 194 15.80 11.07 -13.03
C ALA A 194 15.45 12.14 -14.08
N ASP A 195 14.50 13.03 -13.76
CA ASP A 195 14.11 14.14 -14.64
C ASP A 195 15.32 15.02 -14.99
N ALA A 196 16.14 15.39 -14.00
CA ALA A 196 17.35 16.16 -14.20
C ALA A 196 18.40 15.42 -15.07
N ALA A 197 18.35 14.10 -15.14
CA ALA A 197 19.23 13.26 -15.95
C ALA A 197 18.64 12.88 -17.32
N GLY A 198 17.46 13.38 -17.66
CA GLY A 198 16.75 13.07 -18.90
C GLY A 198 16.01 11.72 -18.91
N GLY A 199 15.88 11.07 -17.74
CA GLY A 199 15.08 9.88 -17.50
C GLY A 199 13.76 10.21 -16.79
N ALA A 200 13.07 9.17 -16.28
CA ALA A 200 11.84 9.37 -15.53
C ALA A 200 11.58 8.26 -14.51
N VAL A 201 10.92 8.60 -13.40
CA VAL A 201 10.35 7.63 -12.47
C VAL A 201 8.83 7.82 -12.42
N HIS A 202 8.11 6.87 -12.99
CA HIS A 202 6.65 6.82 -12.97
C HIS A 202 6.20 5.99 -11.77
N VAL A 203 5.46 6.61 -10.86
CA VAL A 203 4.85 5.93 -9.72
C VAL A 203 3.35 5.92 -9.95
N LEU A 204 2.75 4.75 -10.04
CA LEU A 204 1.31 4.60 -10.23
C LEU A 204 0.61 4.41 -8.90
N THR A 205 -0.65 4.79 -8.87
CA THR A 205 -1.56 4.52 -7.75
C THR A 205 -2.15 3.12 -7.93
N GLY A 206 -1.87 2.22 -6.98
CA GLY A 206 -2.58 0.97 -6.82
C GLY A 206 -3.77 1.10 -5.86
N ASN A 207 -4.37 -0.01 -5.45
CA ASN A 207 -5.46 0.01 -4.48
C ASN A 207 -4.97 0.33 -3.06
N HIS A 208 -3.73 0.00 -2.70
CA HIS A 208 -3.18 0.31 -1.38
C HIS A 208 -2.90 1.80 -1.19
N GLU A 209 -2.45 2.54 -2.19
CA GLU A 209 -2.37 4.02 -2.11
C GLU A 209 -3.76 4.64 -1.89
N GLN A 210 -4.80 4.07 -2.49
CA GLN A 210 -6.19 4.53 -2.27
C GLN A 210 -6.63 4.26 -0.83
N TYR A 211 -6.36 3.07 -0.28
CA TYR A 211 -6.65 2.75 1.11
C TYR A 211 -5.92 3.70 2.05
N LEU A 212 -4.64 3.94 1.80
CA LEU A 212 -3.84 4.87 2.57
C LEU A 212 -4.46 6.28 2.60
N LEU A 213 -4.77 6.84 1.43
CA LEU A 213 -5.31 8.21 1.30
C LEU A 213 -6.73 8.36 1.87
N ARG A 214 -7.49 7.27 1.95
CA ARG A 214 -8.83 7.22 2.52
C ARG A 214 -8.83 6.92 4.02
N GLY A 215 -7.66 6.63 4.60
CA GLY A 215 -7.51 6.26 6.01
C GLY A 215 -8.01 4.84 6.33
N ILE A 216 -8.00 3.94 5.35
CA ILE A 216 -8.38 2.53 5.53
C ILE A 216 -7.15 1.73 5.92
N GLY A 217 -7.05 1.34 7.18
CA GLY A 217 -5.89 0.60 7.71
C GLY A 217 -5.97 -0.92 7.49
N LYS A 218 -6.31 -1.38 6.30
CA LYS A 218 -6.58 -2.81 6.03
C LYS A 218 -5.34 -3.70 6.17
N SER A 219 -4.19 -3.26 5.72
CA SER A 219 -2.97 -4.07 5.63
C SER A 219 -1.73 -3.35 6.17
N VAL A 220 -1.93 -2.38 7.05
CA VAL A 220 -0.86 -1.55 7.62
C VAL A 220 -0.02 -2.39 8.59
N HIS A 221 1.31 -2.38 8.40
CA HIS A 221 2.24 -3.04 9.31
C HIS A 221 2.06 -2.52 10.75
N PRO A 222 2.10 -3.36 11.78
CA PRO A 222 1.86 -2.94 13.16
C PRO A 222 2.76 -1.79 13.63
N GLU A 223 4.04 -1.80 13.28
CA GLU A 223 4.96 -0.71 13.64
C GLU A 223 4.62 0.60 12.93
N HIS A 224 4.34 0.55 11.63
CA HIS A 224 3.88 1.71 10.88
C HIS A 224 2.56 2.25 11.42
N ARG A 225 1.62 1.37 11.79
CA ARG A 225 0.37 1.76 12.46
C ARG A 225 0.63 2.47 13.77
N HIS A 226 1.58 1.97 14.58
CA HIS A 226 1.99 2.62 15.83
C HIS A 226 2.61 4.00 15.57
N GLY A 227 3.56 4.10 14.64
CA GLY A 227 4.17 5.36 14.23
C GLY A 227 3.14 6.37 13.75
N LEU A 228 2.23 5.96 12.84
CA LEU A 228 1.12 6.78 12.36
C LEU A 228 0.23 7.31 13.48
N ALA A 229 -0.15 6.45 14.44
CA ALA A 229 -0.96 6.87 15.59
C ALA A 229 -0.25 7.96 16.42
N ARG A 230 1.06 7.86 16.59
CA ARG A 230 1.89 8.88 17.26
C ARG A 230 2.03 10.15 16.42
N LEU A 231 2.02 10.04 15.08
CA LEU A 231 2.08 11.16 14.14
C LEU A 231 0.72 11.83 13.87
N GLY A 232 -0.30 11.54 14.65
CA GLY A 232 -1.62 12.15 14.53
C GLY A 232 -2.63 11.32 13.73
N GLY A 233 -2.27 10.10 13.34
CA GLY A 233 -3.09 9.17 12.57
C GLY A 233 -2.84 9.23 11.07
N GLN A 234 -3.25 8.18 10.37
CA GLN A 234 -3.03 8.01 8.93
C GLN A 234 -3.56 9.18 8.10
N ARG A 235 -4.77 9.66 8.38
CA ARG A 235 -5.38 10.79 7.66
C ARG A 235 -4.62 12.11 7.84
N ALA A 236 -4.06 12.34 9.02
CA ALA A 236 -3.25 13.52 9.29
C ALA A 236 -1.86 13.41 8.65
N ALA A 237 -1.28 12.21 8.67
CA ALA A 237 0.04 11.96 8.11
C ALA A 237 0.07 12.04 6.57
N PHE A 238 -1.04 11.65 5.90
CA PHE A 238 -1.20 11.68 4.44
C PHE A 238 -2.27 12.67 3.97
N GLY A 239 -2.50 13.73 4.74
CA GLY A 239 -3.45 14.81 4.40
C GLY A 239 -2.99 15.63 3.19
N LYS A 240 -3.93 16.38 2.56
CA LYS A 240 -3.64 17.24 1.40
C LYS A 240 -2.61 18.33 1.68
N ASN A 241 -2.50 18.77 2.92
CA ASN A 241 -1.56 19.78 3.38
C ASN A 241 -0.14 19.23 3.65
N THR A 242 0.05 17.91 3.57
CA THR A 242 1.36 17.29 3.73
C THR A 242 2.02 17.07 2.38
N LEU A 243 3.35 17.15 2.31
CA LEU A 243 4.10 16.99 1.06
C LEU A 243 3.87 15.63 0.39
N ILE A 244 3.92 14.56 1.16
CA ILE A 244 3.70 13.21 0.65
C ILE A 244 2.23 13.01 0.29
N GLY A 245 1.30 13.48 1.13
CA GLY A 245 -0.13 13.33 0.87
C GLY A 245 -0.61 14.10 -0.37
N ASP A 246 -0.08 15.30 -0.62
CA ASP A 246 -0.34 16.07 -1.84
C ASP A 246 0.25 15.36 -3.07
N TRP A 247 1.50 14.91 -2.97
CA TRP A 247 2.18 14.21 -4.04
C TRP A 247 1.44 12.92 -4.45
N LEU A 248 1.04 12.08 -3.49
CA LEU A 248 0.29 10.84 -3.76
C LEU A 248 -1.01 11.10 -4.54
N ARG A 249 -1.70 12.20 -4.25
CA ARG A 249 -2.95 12.56 -4.96
C ARG A 249 -2.75 13.01 -6.40
N ARG A 250 -1.51 13.31 -6.78
CA ARG A 250 -1.13 13.68 -8.16
C ARG A 250 -0.61 12.52 -8.99
N LEU A 251 -0.32 11.37 -8.34
CA LEU A 251 0.15 10.18 -9.03
C LEU A 251 -0.88 9.65 -10.02
N PRO A 252 -0.44 9.15 -11.19
CA PRO A 252 -1.33 8.56 -12.18
C PRO A 252 -1.82 7.17 -11.76
N VAL A 253 -3.01 6.79 -12.23
CA VAL A 253 -3.52 5.40 -12.17
C VAL A 253 -3.23 4.63 -13.46
N ALA A 254 -2.87 5.33 -14.53
CA ALA A 254 -2.52 4.75 -15.82
C ALA A 254 -1.41 5.55 -16.49
N VAL A 255 -0.44 4.85 -17.04
CA VAL A 255 0.69 5.41 -17.82
C VAL A 255 0.78 4.66 -19.13
N ARG A 256 1.06 5.38 -20.23
CA ARG A 256 1.35 4.77 -21.53
C ARG A 256 2.70 5.28 -22.05
N LEU A 257 3.62 4.34 -22.27
CA LEU A 257 4.95 4.59 -22.82
C LEU A 257 5.03 3.93 -24.20
N GLY A 258 4.97 4.75 -25.26
CA GLY A 258 4.79 4.24 -26.61
C GLY A 258 3.48 3.48 -26.75
N ASP A 259 3.56 2.18 -27.04
CA ASP A 259 2.44 1.24 -27.17
C ASP A 259 2.26 0.31 -25.95
N ILE A 260 2.96 0.60 -24.82
CA ILE A 260 2.88 -0.15 -23.59
C ILE A 260 2.02 0.62 -22.58
N LEU A 261 0.88 0.06 -22.21
CA LEU A 261 0.01 0.55 -21.13
C LEU A 261 0.44 -0.07 -19.81
N LEU A 262 0.60 0.76 -18.78
CA LEU A 262 0.90 0.34 -17.41
C LEU A 262 -0.26 0.78 -16.52
N VAL A 263 -0.88 -0.18 -15.87
CA VAL A 263 -1.99 -0.02 -14.90
C VAL A 263 -1.80 -1.04 -13.79
N HIS A 264 -2.26 -0.74 -12.58
CA HIS A 264 -1.96 -1.60 -11.44
C HIS A 264 -2.58 -3.00 -11.58
N ALA A 265 -3.91 -3.11 -11.76
CA ALA A 265 -4.58 -4.42 -11.81
C ALA A 265 -4.97 -4.85 -13.23
N GLY A 266 -5.43 -3.94 -14.07
CA GLY A 266 -5.75 -4.27 -15.45
C GLY A 266 -6.76 -3.34 -16.10
N LEU A 267 -6.91 -3.46 -17.43
CA LEU A 267 -7.91 -2.75 -18.22
C LEU A 267 -9.02 -3.73 -18.63
N SER A 268 -10.15 -3.69 -17.93
CA SER A 268 -11.33 -4.44 -18.31
C SER A 268 -12.01 -3.81 -19.54
N PRO A 269 -12.82 -4.58 -20.30
CA PRO A 269 -13.63 -4.03 -21.40
C PRO A 269 -14.58 -2.91 -20.96
N ASP A 270 -15.10 -2.99 -19.74
CA ASP A 270 -16.01 -1.98 -19.20
C ASP A 270 -15.25 -0.69 -18.86
N ALA A 271 -14.08 -0.80 -18.24
CA ALA A 271 -13.20 0.33 -17.98
C ALA A 271 -12.74 1.00 -19.28
N ALA A 272 -12.38 0.21 -20.28
CA ALA A 272 -11.96 0.73 -21.58
C ALA A 272 -13.06 1.53 -22.32
N LYS A 273 -14.33 1.18 -22.09
CA LYS A 273 -15.48 1.90 -22.64
C LYS A 273 -15.84 3.16 -21.83
N SER A 274 -15.70 3.10 -20.52
CA SER A 274 -16.14 4.15 -19.60
C SER A 274 -15.17 5.33 -19.54
N VAL A 275 -13.88 5.10 -19.84
CA VAL A 275 -12.85 6.14 -19.76
C VAL A 275 -11.98 6.12 -21.04
N ALA A 276 -11.77 7.31 -21.60
CA ALA A 276 -11.08 7.46 -22.88
C ALA A 276 -9.55 7.57 -22.72
N GLY A 277 -8.91 6.51 -22.21
CA GLY A 277 -7.46 6.40 -22.13
C GLY A 277 -6.81 6.95 -20.84
N PRO A 278 -5.48 6.87 -20.73
CA PRO A 278 -4.75 7.20 -19.49
C PRO A 278 -4.96 8.62 -19.01
N ALA A 279 -4.95 9.61 -19.90
CA ALA A 279 -5.12 11.01 -19.55
C ALA A 279 -6.48 11.29 -18.87
N ALA A 280 -7.56 10.70 -19.40
CA ALA A 280 -8.89 10.81 -18.86
C ALA A 280 -9.01 10.09 -17.50
N ALA A 281 -8.48 8.87 -17.39
CA ALA A 281 -8.47 8.13 -16.12
C ALA A 281 -7.75 8.91 -15.01
N ASN A 282 -6.61 9.49 -15.31
CA ASN A 282 -5.85 10.30 -14.36
C ASN A 282 -6.57 11.60 -13.99
N ALA A 283 -7.34 12.20 -14.92
CA ALA A 283 -8.16 13.38 -14.63
C ALA A 283 -9.32 13.04 -13.68
N VAL A 284 -10.01 11.92 -13.88
CA VAL A 284 -11.05 11.42 -12.99
C VAL A 284 -10.51 11.25 -11.56
N MET A 285 -9.35 10.60 -11.39
CA MET A 285 -8.74 10.41 -10.07
C MET A 285 -8.35 11.73 -9.40
N ARG A 286 -7.78 12.68 -10.13
CA ARG A 286 -7.48 14.00 -9.57
C ARG A 286 -8.74 14.72 -9.08
N THR A 287 -9.81 14.65 -9.85
CA THR A 287 -11.12 15.21 -9.45
C THR A 287 -11.63 14.52 -8.17
N TYR A 288 -11.58 13.20 -8.12
CA TYR A 288 -11.97 12.43 -6.93
C TYR A 288 -11.20 12.88 -5.68
N TRP A 289 -9.88 12.96 -5.75
CA TRP A 289 -9.07 13.40 -4.60
C TRP A 289 -9.35 14.83 -4.16
N ASN A 290 -9.73 15.71 -5.09
CA ASN A 290 -10.07 17.08 -4.77
C ASN A 290 -11.45 17.22 -4.09
N THR A 291 -12.39 16.36 -4.44
CA THR A 291 -13.78 16.41 -3.94
C THR A 291 -14.02 15.54 -2.70
N LEU A 292 -13.20 14.52 -2.48
CA LEU A 292 -13.37 13.53 -1.41
C LEU A 292 -13.55 14.13 0.00
N SER A 293 -12.89 15.26 0.29
CA SER A 293 -13.00 15.93 1.58
C SER A 293 -14.25 16.81 1.71
N SER A 294 -14.83 17.24 0.60
CA SER A 294 -16.01 18.14 0.56
C SER A 294 -17.31 17.38 0.37
N GLN A 295 -17.24 16.15 -0.16
CA GLN A 295 -18.41 15.31 -0.42
C GLN A 295 -18.24 13.95 0.27
N PRO A 296 -18.78 13.76 1.47
CA PRO A 296 -18.69 12.48 2.18
C PRO A 296 -19.42 11.35 1.45
N ARG A 297 -20.31 11.66 0.51
CA ARG A 297 -21.00 10.70 -0.37
C ARG A 297 -20.79 11.13 -1.82
N ILE A 298 -19.84 10.50 -2.48
CA ILE A 298 -19.68 10.64 -3.94
C ILE A 298 -20.74 9.76 -4.59
N ALA A 299 -21.57 10.33 -5.43
CA ALA A 299 -22.50 9.56 -6.25
C ALA A 299 -21.72 8.58 -7.12
N ARG A 300 -22.28 7.40 -7.37
CA ARG A 300 -21.67 6.40 -8.24
C ARG A 300 -21.46 7.00 -9.64
N ASP A 301 -20.21 7.14 -10.04
CA ASP A 301 -19.80 7.66 -11.34
C ASP A 301 -19.19 6.50 -12.13
N PRO A 302 -19.72 6.14 -13.31
CA PRO A 302 -19.17 5.06 -14.14
C PRO A 302 -17.68 5.24 -14.48
N SER A 303 -17.22 6.48 -14.63
CA SER A 303 -15.80 6.76 -14.88
C SER A 303 -14.93 6.46 -13.67
N LEU A 304 -15.44 6.71 -12.48
CA LEU A 304 -14.77 6.39 -11.24
C LEU A 304 -14.80 4.89 -10.94
N ASP A 305 -15.90 4.21 -11.31
CA ASP A 305 -16.04 2.74 -11.27
C ASP A 305 -15.01 2.04 -12.15
N ALA A 306 -14.79 2.60 -13.32
CA ALA A 306 -13.75 2.13 -14.23
C ALA A 306 -12.33 2.15 -13.62
N ILE A 307 -12.12 2.85 -12.52
CA ILE A 307 -10.82 2.98 -11.85
C ILE A 307 -10.81 2.24 -10.52
N LEU A 308 -11.77 2.51 -9.66
CA LEU A 308 -11.81 2.05 -8.27
C LEU A 308 -12.66 0.79 -8.06
N GLY A 309 -13.55 0.49 -9.00
CA GLY A 309 -14.47 -0.64 -8.92
C GLY A 309 -13.75 -1.98 -9.06
N GLU A 310 -14.45 -3.05 -8.77
CA GLU A 310 -13.95 -4.43 -8.82
C GLU A 310 -13.42 -4.82 -10.22
N ARG A 311 -14.01 -4.24 -11.27
CA ARG A 311 -13.56 -4.38 -12.66
C ARG A 311 -12.73 -3.18 -13.14
N GLY A 312 -12.29 -2.32 -12.23
CA GLY A 312 -11.53 -1.11 -12.50
C GLY A 312 -10.02 -1.33 -12.56
N LEU A 313 -9.30 -0.30 -12.99
CA LEU A 313 -7.86 -0.33 -13.24
C LEU A 313 -7.01 -0.79 -12.06
N THR A 314 -7.51 -0.65 -10.83
CA THR A 314 -6.74 -0.89 -9.61
C THR A 314 -7.19 -2.11 -8.80
N GLN A 315 -8.22 -2.85 -9.27
CA GLN A 315 -8.78 -3.99 -8.54
C GLN A 315 -9.01 -5.24 -9.42
N PHE A 316 -8.90 -5.12 -10.74
CA PHE A 316 -9.38 -6.10 -11.68
C PHE A 316 -8.51 -7.36 -11.78
N HIS A 317 -9.07 -8.54 -11.48
CA HIS A 317 -8.38 -9.84 -11.54
C HIS A 317 -8.63 -10.64 -12.82
N GLY A 318 -9.63 -10.25 -13.64
CA GLY A 318 -10.14 -11.07 -14.75
C GLY A 318 -9.13 -11.42 -15.85
N LEU A 319 -8.01 -10.68 -15.96
CA LEU A 319 -6.94 -10.96 -16.91
C LEU A 319 -6.12 -12.21 -16.59
N LEU A 320 -6.09 -12.62 -15.32
CA LEU A 320 -5.28 -13.76 -14.84
C LEU A 320 -6.14 -14.97 -14.46
N LEU A 321 -7.46 -14.83 -14.46
CA LEU A 321 -8.37 -15.91 -14.16
C LEU A 321 -8.47 -16.90 -15.33
N ARG A 322 -8.52 -18.19 -15.01
CA ARG A 322 -8.78 -19.28 -15.97
C ARG A 322 -10.22 -19.77 -15.93
N ALA A 323 -10.96 -19.43 -14.88
CA ALA A 323 -12.35 -19.79 -14.66
C ALA A 323 -13.06 -18.67 -13.89
N GLU A 324 -14.38 -18.72 -13.89
CA GLU A 324 -15.23 -17.84 -13.11
C GLU A 324 -14.89 -17.92 -11.61
N VAL A 325 -14.80 -16.78 -10.95
CA VAL A 325 -14.63 -16.68 -9.50
C VAL A 325 -15.79 -15.90 -8.91
N VAL A 326 -16.47 -16.51 -7.94
CA VAL A 326 -17.54 -15.87 -7.17
C VAL A 326 -16.93 -15.37 -5.85
N HIS A 327 -17.04 -14.08 -5.58
CA HIS A 327 -16.58 -13.47 -4.34
C HIS A 327 -17.57 -13.72 -3.19
N SER A 328 -17.10 -13.56 -1.96
CA SER A 328 -17.92 -13.76 -0.74
C SER A 328 -19.09 -12.79 -0.60
N ASP A 329 -19.06 -11.66 -1.30
CA ASP A 329 -20.15 -10.67 -1.37
C ASP A 329 -21.16 -10.95 -2.50
N GLY A 330 -21.00 -12.07 -3.24
CA GLY A 330 -21.83 -12.48 -4.37
C GLY A 330 -21.41 -11.87 -5.72
N GLY A 331 -20.37 -11.05 -5.76
CA GLY A 331 -19.79 -10.55 -7.00
C GLY A 331 -19.13 -11.67 -7.81
N THR A 332 -19.23 -11.61 -9.13
CA THR A 332 -18.66 -12.61 -10.04
C THR A 332 -17.67 -11.95 -10.98
N VAL A 333 -16.43 -12.46 -11.01
CA VAL A 333 -15.42 -12.04 -11.98
C VAL A 333 -15.21 -13.16 -13.00
N LEU A 334 -15.38 -12.80 -14.27
CA LEU A 334 -15.20 -13.72 -15.39
C LEU A 334 -13.83 -13.54 -16.03
N PRO A 335 -13.22 -14.62 -16.54
CA PRO A 335 -12.06 -14.51 -17.44
C PRO A 335 -12.40 -13.68 -18.66
N ILE A 336 -11.41 -12.96 -19.17
CA ILE A 336 -11.55 -12.18 -20.42
C ILE A 336 -10.87 -12.90 -21.57
N GLY A 337 -11.56 -12.92 -22.72
CA GLY A 337 -11.03 -13.49 -23.96
C GLY A 337 -10.00 -12.57 -24.65
N GLU A 338 -9.12 -13.17 -25.45
CA GLU A 338 -8.05 -12.44 -26.16
C GLU A 338 -8.57 -11.32 -27.05
N THR A 339 -9.70 -11.53 -27.74
CA THR A 339 -10.33 -10.52 -28.60
C THR A 339 -10.80 -9.30 -27.82
N GLU A 340 -11.28 -9.49 -26.59
CA GLU A 340 -11.72 -8.38 -25.73
C GLU A 340 -10.52 -7.60 -25.19
N ILE A 341 -9.45 -8.31 -24.84
CA ILE A 341 -8.18 -7.69 -24.42
C ILE A 341 -7.62 -6.83 -25.56
N GLU A 342 -7.58 -7.37 -26.77
CA GLU A 342 -7.08 -6.67 -27.94
C GLU A 342 -7.88 -5.40 -28.25
N ARG A 343 -9.23 -5.48 -28.20
CA ARG A 343 -10.11 -4.31 -28.36
C ARG A 343 -9.88 -3.24 -27.28
N SER A 344 -9.73 -3.67 -26.03
CA SER A 344 -9.49 -2.76 -24.91
C SER A 344 -8.16 -2.03 -25.04
N LEU A 345 -7.11 -2.77 -25.41
CA LEU A 345 -5.79 -2.19 -25.67
C LEU A 345 -5.83 -1.19 -26.83
N LEU A 346 -6.46 -1.58 -27.97
CA LEU A 346 -6.58 -0.72 -29.14
C LEU A 346 -7.34 0.58 -28.82
N ALA A 347 -8.42 0.50 -28.05
CA ALA A 347 -9.16 1.69 -27.60
C ALA A 347 -8.30 2.69 -26.83
N TRP A 348 -7.29 2.20 -26.11
CA TRP A 348 -6.32 3.01 -25.35
C TRP A 348 -4.98 3.21 -26.10
N GLN A 349 -4.94 2.93 -27.40
CA GLN A 349 -3.76 3.07 -28.27
C GLN A 349 -2.54 2.31 -27.74
N ALA A 350 -2.77 1.11 -27.20
CA ALA A 350 -1.74 0.23 -26.70
C ALA A 350 -1.75 -1.10 -27.47
N ARG A 351 -0.62 -1.80 -27.44
CA ARG A 351 -0.48 -3.18 -27.93
C ARG A 351 -0.20 -4.17 -26.82
N ARG A 352 0.39 -3.66 -25.72
CA ARG A 352 0.73 -4.44 -24.54
C ARG A 352 0.23 -3.73 -23.29
N MET A 353 -0.02 -4.51 -22.27
CA MET A 353 -0.38 -4.03 -20.93
C MET A 353 0.53 -4.70 -19.90
N VAL A 354 1.00 -3.92 -18.92
CA VAL A 354 1.73 -4.43 -17.77
C VAL A 354 0.84 -4.25 -16.54
N ILE A 355 0.64 -5.34 -15.81
CA ILE A 355 -0.23 -5.41 -14.64
C ILE A 355 0.49 -6.02 -13.43
N ALA A 356 -0.01 -5.74 -12.25
CA ALA A 356 0.45 -6.21 -10.95
C ALA A 356 -0.72 -6.75 -10.10
N HIS A 357 -0.79 -6.42 -8.80
CA HIS A 357 -1.93 -6.67 -7.92
C HIS A 357 -2.19 -8.14 -7.58
N THR A 358 -1.98 -9.03 -8.52
CA THR A 358 -2.12 -10.49 -8.32
C THR A 358 -0.75 -11.12 -8.25
N ILE A 359 -0.42 -11.72 -7.09
CA ILE A 359 0.91 -12.30 -6.84
C ILE A 359 1.15 -13.49 -7.78
N MET A 360 2.27 -13.43 -8.48
CA MET A 360 2.74 -14.45 -9.40
C MET A 360 4.07 -15.04 -8.89
N HIS A 361 4.40 -16.25 -9.35
CA HIS A 361 5.69 -16.88 -9.00
C HIS A 361 6.89 -16.21 -9.67
N THR A 362 6.68 -15.59 -10.81
CA THR A 362 7.69 -14.90 -11.61
C THR A 362 6.99 -13.95 -12.57
N VAL A 363 7.69 -12.90 -13.01
CA VAL A 363 7.23 -12.07 -14.12
C VAL A 363 7.07 -12.94 -15.37
N HIS A 364 5.93 -12.89 -16.01
CA HIS A 364 5.67 -13.62 -17.26
C HIS A 364 4.55 -12.97 -18.08
N ALA A 365 4.52 -13.34 -19.36
CA ALA A 365 3.47 -12.94 -20.27
C ALA A 365 2.27 -13.90 -20.20
N VAL A 366 1.08 -13.36 -20.33
CA VAL A 366 -0.17 -14.09 -20.54
C VAL A 366 -0.89 -13.52 -21.77
N HIS A 367 -1.82 -14.29 -22.36
CA HIS A 367 -2.51 -13.90 -23.59
C HIS A 367 -1.54 -13.56 -24.74
N GLY A 368 -0.63 -14.51 -25.01
CA GLY A 368 0.51 -14.26 -25.90
C GLY A 368 1.54 -13.36 -25.19
N ASP A 369 1.85 -12.20 -25.76
CA ASP A 369 2.69 -11.18 -25.15
C ASP A 369 1.92 -9.85 -24.87
N ARG A 370 0.59 -9.92 -24.89
CA ARG A 370 -0.28 -8.74 -24.72
C ARG A 370 -0.37 -8.27 -23.30
N VAL A 371 -0.29 -9.18 -22.33
CA VAL A 371 -0.38 -8.86 -20.88
C VAL A 371 0.84 -9.42 -20.17
N TRP A 372 1.54 -8.57 -19.41
CA TRP A 372 2.67 -8.93 -18.58
C TRP A 372 2.31 -8.75 -17.12
N ALA A 373 2.33 -9.84 -16.36
CA ALA A 373 2.11 -9.84 -14.90
C ALA A 373 3.45 -9.68 -14.17
N VAL A 374 3.56 -8.66 -13.31
CA VAL A 374 4.83 -8.27 -12.69
C VAL A 374 4.83 -8.30 -11.18
N ASP A 375 3.73 -8.60 -10.51
CA ASP A 375 3.69 -8.71 -9.05
C ASP A 375 4.36 -10.02 -8.59
N VAL A 376 5.53 -9.91 -7.96
CA VAL A 376 6.29 -11.01 -7.34
C VAL A 376 6.53 -10.66 -5.86
N ALA A 377 5.50 -10.12 -5.19
CA ALA A 377 5.60 -9.61 -3.82
C ALA A 377 5.58 -10.72 -2.76
N ASP A 378 6.35 -11.78 -2.95
CA ASP A 378 6.55 -12.85 -1.96
C ASP A 378 8.05 -13.01 -1.66
N ALA A 379 8.44 -12.83 -0.40
CA ALA A 379 9.84 -12.93 0.04
C ALA A 379 10.46 -14.32 -0.17
N ARG A 380 9.62 -15.35 -0.31
CA ARG A 380 10.07 -16.74 -0.58
C ARG A 380 10.43 -16.98 -2.03
N LEU A 381 9.99 -16.11 -2.95
CA LEU A 381 10.21 -16.26 -4.37
C LEU A 381 11.50 -15.61 -4.84
N GLN A 382 12.04 -16.14 -5.95
CA GLN A 382 13.08 -15.47 -6.70
C GLN A 382 12.53 -14.19 -7.30
N GLN A 383 13.05 -13.03 -6.91
CA GLN A 383 12.60 -11.76 -7.43
C GLN A 383 12.96 -11.61 -8.90
N THR A 384 11.98 -11.21 -9.68
CA THR A 384 12.13 -10.95 -11.13
C THR A 384 11.51 -9.60 -11.48
N VAL A 385 12.04 -8.96 -12.50
CA VAL A 385 11.66 -7.62 -12.96
C VAL A 385 11.46 -7.64 -14.46
N LEU A 386 10.43 -6.95 -14.94
CA LEU A 386 10.23 -6.72 -16.36
C LEU A 386 11.06 -5.51 -16.80
N ALA A 387 11.82 -5.70 -17.86
CA ALA A 387 12.51 -4.60 -18.54
C ALA A 387 12.16 -4.57 -20.02
N PHE A 388 12.17 -3.37 -20.61
CA PHE A 388 12.06 -3.20 -22.06
C PHE A 388 13.28 -2.46 -22.59
N SER A 389 13.76 -2.89 -23.74
CA SER A 389 14.80 -2.21 -24.51
C SER A 389 14.29 -1.99 -25.93
N GLY A 390 14.07 -0.73 -26.31
CA GLY A 390 13.41 -0.41 -27.57
C GLY A 390 12.04 -1.08 -27.75
N GLY A 391 11.26 -1.22 -26.68
CA GLY A 391 9.96 -1.90 -26.69
C GLY A 391 10.00 -3.43 -26.63
N ILE A 392 11.19 -4.05 -26.62
CA ILE A 392 11.36 -5.53 -26.54
C ILE A 392 11.41 -5.93 -25.06
N PRO A 393 10.47 -6.79 -24.58
CA PRO A 393 10.43 -7.21 -23.20
C PRO A 393 11.54 -8.22 -22.85
N ARG A 394 12.06 -8.10 -21.63
CA ARG A 394 13.01 -9.05 -21.03
C ARG A 394 12.69 -9.23 -19.56
N VAL A 395 12.76 -10.45 -19.06
CA VAL A 395 12.64 -10.76 -17.62
C VAL A 395 14.04 -10.86 -17.02
N LEU A 396 14.33 -10.01 -16.04
CA LEU A 396 15.58 -9.99 -15.30
C LEU A 396 15.38 -10.67 -13.96
N ARG A 397 16.35 -11.46 -13.51
CA ARG A 397 16.38 -12.03 -12.16
C ARG A 397 17.24 -11.15 -11.28
N LEU A 398 16.75 -10.88 -10.06
CA LEU A 398 17.47 -10.07 -9.07
C LEU A 398 18.06 -10.96 -7.99
N ALA A 399 19.26 -10.65 -7.54
CA ALA A 399 19.84 -11.18 -6.29
C ALA A 399 19.17 -10.52 -5.07
N ALA A 400 18.71 -9.28 -5.20
CA ALA A 400 17.95 -8.58 -4.19
C ALA A 400 16.77 -9.41 -3.67
N ARG A 401 16.55 -9.38 -2.34
CA ARG A 401 15.49 -10.15 -1.68
C ARG A 401 14.54 -9.19 -0.96
N ARG A 402 13.26 -9.56 -0.95
CA ARG A 402 12.27 -8.90 -0.09
C ARG A 402 12.48 -9.31 1.35
N GLN A 403 12.20 -8.39 2.27
CA GLN A 403 12.16 -8.72 3.69
C GLN A 403 10.96 -9.61 3.97
N ALA A 404 11.13 -10.61 4.83
CA ALA A 404 10.00 -11.37 5.33
C ALA A 404 9.13 -10.43 6.17
N ARG A 405 7.81 -10.42 5.90
CA ARG A 405 6.85 -9.48 6.50
C ARG A 405 6.74 -9.56 8.02
N ASP A 406 7.15 -10.65 8.60
CA ASP A 406 6.97 -11.06 10.01
C ASP A 406 8.30 -11.28 10.74
N ALA A 407 9.43 -11.21 10.07
CA ALA A 407 10.72 -11.42 10.70
C ALA A 407 11.18 -10.12 11.37
N ASP A 408 11.59 -10.24 12.61
CA ASP A 408 12.53 -9.36 13.31
C ASP A 408 11.98 -8.14 14.03
N TRP A 409 10.67 -7.96 14.25
CA TRP A 409 10.25 -6.94 15.17
C TRP A 409 10.06 -7.48 16.60
N GLN A 410 10.67 -6.81 17.56
CA GLN A 410 10.52 -7.14 18.99
C GLN A 410 9.37 -6.33 19.58
N VAL A 411 8.34 -7.04 20.02
CA VAL A 411 7.24 -6.43 20.78
C VAL A 411 7.66 -6.28 22.23
N ARG A 412 7.74 -5.05 22.70
CA ARG A 412 7.80 -4.80 24.16
C ARG A 412 6.38 -4.84 24.73
N ARG A 413 6.23 -5.45 25.90
CA ARG A 413 4.98 -5.34 26.66
C ARG A 413 4.75 -3.87 26.97
N ALA A 414 3.71 -3.32 26.42
CA ALA A 414 3.23 -2.00 26.79
C ALA A 414 2.45 -2.09 28.10
N GLU A 415 2.35 -0.99 28.81
CA GLU A 415 1.36 -0.86 29.86
C GLU A 415 -0.04 -1.06 29.30
N LEU A 416 -0.89 -1.76 30.01
CA LEU A 416 -2.21 -2.18 29.55
C LEU A 416 -3.08 -0.99 29.11
N SER A 417 -3.05 0.09 29.87
CA SER A 417 -3.79 1.32 29.59
C SER A 417 -3.36 2.00 28.29
N GLU A 418 -2.07 2.02 27.98
CA GLU A 418 -1.51 2.63 26.79
C GLU A 418 -1.84 1.80 25.54
N SER A 419 -1.81 0.47 25.68
CA SER A 419 -2.20 -0.45 24.60
C SER A 419 -3.68 -0.32 24.24
N PHE A 420 -4.56 -0.24 25.23
CA PHE A 420 -5.99 -0.02 25.02
C PHE A 420 -6.26 1.33 24.35
N GLY A 421 -5.61 2.40 24.78
CA GLY A 421 -5.76 3.72 24.17
C GLY A 421 -5.37 3.73 22.69
N LEU A 422 -4.26 3.10 22.34
CA LEU A 422 -3.81 3.00 20.96
C LEU A 422 -4.76 2.18 20.09
N LEU A 423 -5.22 1.02 20.59
CA LEU A 423 -6.14 0.16 19.87
C LEU A 423 -7.50 0.83 19.66
N TRP A 424 -7.98 1.58 20.66
CA TRP A 424 -9.23 2.33 20.54
C TRP A 424 -9.14 3.43 19.51
N LYS A 425 -8.06 4.19 19.51
CA LYS A 425 -7.79 5.23 18.51
C LYS A 425 -7.73 4.64 17.09
N THR A 426 -7.05 3.52 16.90
CA THR A 426 -6.98 2.85 15.60
C THR A 426 -8.35 2.34 15.13
N ALA A 427 -9.17 1.79 16.04
CA ALA A 427 -10.52 1.35 15.75
C ALA A 427 -11.45 2.53 15.37
N ASP A 428 -11.26 3.68 16.00
CA ASP A 428 -12.00 4.90 15.68
C ASP A 428 -11.61 5.48 14.33
N GLU A 429 -10.33 5.50 14.01
CA GLU A 429 -9.83 5.86 12.68
C GLU A 429 -10.38 4.94 11.58
N GLN A 430 -10.46 3.64 11.84
CA GLN A 430 -11.06 2.68 10.92
C GLN A 430 -12.57 2.92 10.73
N ARG A 431 -13.29 3.22 11.80
CA ARG A 431 -14.72 3.59 11.72
C ARG A 431 -14.94 4.88 10.95
N GLN A 432 -14.11 5.90 11.18
CA GLN A 432 -14.17 7.15 10.44
C GLN A 432 -13.83 6.95 8.95
N ALA A 433 -12.86 6.08 8.65
CA ALA A 433 -12.53 5.71 7.28
C ALA A 433 -13.66 4.97 6.58
N ALA A 434 -14.31 4.03 7.28
CA ALA A 434 -15.47 3.30 6.79
C ALA A 434 -16.72 4.19 6.63
N ALA A 435 -16.83 5.30 7.38
CA ALA A 435 -17.89 6.27 7.25
C ALA A 435 -17.76 7.16 5.99
N ILE A 436 -16.59 7.18 5.34
CA ILE A 436 -16.46 7.75 4.00
C ILE A 436 -17.03 6.71 3.04
N PRO A 437 -18.16 6.98 2.37
CA PRO A 437 -18.73 6.00 1.47
C PRO A 437 -17.71 5.64 0.41
N MET A 438 -17.45 4.35 0.32
CA MET A 438 -16.81 3.78 -0.84
C MET A 438 -17.78 4.00 -2.01
N PRO A 439 -17.37 4.56 -3.13
CA PRO A 439 -18.21 4.54 -4.32
C PRO A 439 -18.50 3.10 -4.74
N TYR A 440 -17.84 2.13 -4.16
CA TYR A 440 -17.90 0.69 -4.51
C TYR A 440 -17.70 -0.22 -3.30
#